data_4630d1933aeaa4722a8001c70c1c8ef7
#
_entry.id   4630d1933aeaa4722a8001c70c1c8ef7
#
_cell.length_a   1.000
_cell.length_b   1.000
_cell.length_c   1.000
_cell.angle_alpha   90.00
_cell.angle_beta   90.00
_cell.angle_gamma   90.00
#
_symmetry.space_group_name_H-M   'P 1'
#
loop_
_entity.id
_entity.type
_entity.pdbx_description
1 polymer ?
#
loop_
_entity_poly.entity_id
_entity_poly.type
_entity_poly.pdbx_seq_one_letter_code
_entity_poly.pdbx_strand_id
1 'polypeptide(L)'
;MRVLFIHQNIPGQFRHVIAALCADVRSGVWAIVGADAAARARVLLPRLNLVSYTAPAASAGTHPWLADVDAQVRRGQVVAQALQQLKDKDIGFDVIVAHPGWGEAMFVKDVFPSTPLLTYFEFFYSSTGADVGFDPEFPTGPESAQRLRVRNMPHLAALNACDAGFTPTRWQHSRLPTEYRGRVAVVHEGVDTDAVRPDPAARFEWQGRVFEAGQPIVTYVARNLEPYRGIHVFLRALPALLSAAPGIQVIVVGGDEVSYGQPAPHPQGWRAWLTEELANAGTPLDAERVHVVGKLPHAQYVKVLQVSAVHVYLTYPFVLSWSMLEAMAAGALVIGSATAPVQEVIVDGENGRLVDFFDRDALVSTIVDALRHPARGRALREAARATVVQRYDLKRCVPATLKLIRALAGQRSS
;
A
#
# COMPACT_ATOMS: atom_id res chain seq x y z
N MET A 1 -16.38 -23.17 -8.92
CA MET A 1 -15.78 -22.08 -9.73
C MET A 1 -14.27 -22.24 -9.71
N ARG A 2 -13.62 -22.21 -10.88
CA ARG A 2 -12.16 -22.20 -11.02
C ARG A 2 -11.67 -20.76 -11.24
N VAL A 3 -10.84 -20.26 -10.33
CA VAL A 3 -10.31 -18.89 -10.41
C VAL A 3 -8.81 -18.93 -10.45
N LEU A 4 -8.21 -18.17 -11.37
CA LEU A 4 -6.77 -17.98 -11.44
C LEU A 4 -6.42 -16.56 -10.99
N PHE A 5 -5.49 -16.43 -10.03
CA PHE A 5 -4.88 -15.16 -9.64
C PHE A 5 -3.49 -15.02 -10.24
N ILE A 6 -3.17 -13.83 -10.76
CA ILE A 6 -1.85 -13.54 -11.33
C ILE A 6 -1.27 -12.31 -10.63
N HIS A 7 -0.17 -12.51 -9.90
CA HIS A 7 0.50 -11.44 -9.17
C HIS A 7 1.92 -11.88 -8.76
N GLN A 8 2.94 -11.04 -8.94
CA GLN A 8 4.32 -11.42 -8.60
C GLN A 8 4.50 -11.82 -7.12
N ASN A 9 3.75 -11.22 -6.21
CA ASN A 9 3.87 -11.39 -4.75
C ASN A 9 2.56 -11.95 -4.14
N ILE A 10 2.11 -13.15 -4.56
CA ILE A 10 0.96 -13.78 -3.91
C ILE A 10 1.27 -13.99 -2.42
N PRO A 11 0.33 -13.66 -1.51
CA PRO A 11 -1.05 -13.22 -1.77
C PRO A 11 -1.23 -11.72 -2.10
N GLY A 12 -0.26 -10.84 -1.82
CA GLY A 12 -0.34 -9.41 -2.14
C GLY A 12 -1.68 -8.79 -1.77
N GLN A 13 -2.21 -7.96 -2.66
CA GLN A 13 -3.52 -7.30 -2.51
C GLN A 13 -4.69 -8.29 -2.54
N PHE A 14 -4.50 -9.50 -3.06
CA PHE A 14 -5.53 -10.54 -3.14
C PHE A 14 -5.62 -11.45 -1.91
N ARG A 15 -4.85 -11.18 -0.84
CA ARG A 15 -4.71 -12.03 0.34
C ARG A 15 -6.04 -12.55 0.88
N HIS A 16 -6.95 -11.64 1.15
CA HIS A 16 -8.20 -11.97 1.85
C HIS A 16 -9.23 -12.63 0.92
N VAL A 17 -9.29 -12.21 -0.33
CA VAL A 17 -10.19 -12.80 -1.32
C VAL A 17 -9.74 -14.22 -1.71
N ILE A 18 -8.43 -14.46 -1.85
CA ILE A 18 -7.90 -15.81 -2.10
C ILE A 18 -8.19 -16.70 -0.90
N ALA A 19 -7.95 -16.24 0.33
CA ALA A 19 -8.23 -17.01 1.54
C ALA A 19 -9.71 -17.38 1.64
N ALA A 20 -10.62 -16.45 1.34
CA ALA A 20 -12.06 -16.70 1.34
C ALA A 20 -12.49 -17.73 0.27
N LEU A 21 -11.92 -17.66 -0.94
CA LEU A 21 -12.16 -18.65 -2.00
C LEU A 21 -11.55 -20.01 -1.67
N CYS A 22 -10.38 -20.07 -1.07
CA CYS A 22 -9.77 -21.31 -0.60
C CYS A 22 -10.55 -21.97 0.55
N ALA A 23 -11.31 -21.22 1.34
CA ALA A 23 -12.20 -21.77 2.37
C ALA A 23 -13.42 -22.47 1.77
N ASP A 24 -13.91 -22.05 0.59
CA ASP A 24 -15.01 -22.75 -0.13
C ASP A 24 -14.46 -23.98 -0.86
N VAL A 25 -14.83 -25.17 -0.37
CA VAL A 25 -14.39 -26.48 -0.94
C VAL A 25 -14.82 -26.70 -2.38
N ARG A 26 -15.83 -25.98 -2.87
CA ARG A 26 -16.34 -26.07 -4.24
C ARG A 26 -15.56 -25.20 -5.21
N SER A 27 -14.63 -24.39 -4.72
CA SER A 27 -13.80 -23.50 -5.53
C SER A 27 -12.41 -24.11 -5.75
N GLY A 28 -11.98 -24.19 -7.02
CA GLY A 28 -10.60 -24.47 -7.43
C GLY A 28 -9.84 -23.17 -7.56
N VAL A 29 -8.94 -22.88 -6.64
CA VAL A 29 -8.17 -21.64 -6.65
C VAL A 29 -6.76 -21.90 -7.11
N TRP A 30 -6.32 -21.13 -8.11
CA TRP A 30 -5.01 -21.21 -8.72
C TRP A 30 -4.30 -19.87 -8.61
N ALA A 31 -2.96 -19.89 -8.59
CA ALA A 31 -2.18 -18.66 -8.71
C ALA A 31 -0.89 -18.86 -9.50
N ILE A 32 -0.54 -17.84 -10.28
CA ILE A 32 0.79 -17.69 -10.89
C ILE A 32 1.54 -16.61 -10.10
N VAL A 33 2.76 -16.94 -9.64
CA VAL A 33 3.53 -16.13 -8.70
C VAL A 33 5.02 -16.15 -9.02
N GLY A 34 5.75 -15.08 -8.71
CA GLY A 34 7.21 -15.08 -8.76
C GLY A 34 7.82 -16.12 -7.81
N ALA A 35 8.89 -16.77 -8.22
CA ALA A 35 9.54 -17.85 -7.47
C ALA A 35 9.90 -17.43 -6.03
N ASP A 36 10.38 -16.20 -5.84
CA ASP A 36 10.78 -15.65 -4.53
C ASP A 36 9.63 -15.59 -3.52
N ALA A 37 8.38 -15.44 -3.98
CA ALA A 37 7.20 -15.37 -3.13
C ALA A 37 6.50 -16.73 -2.96
N ALA A 38 6.85 -17.75 -3.76
CA ALA A 38 6.13 -19.01 -3.83
C ALA A 38 6.16 -19.80 -2.52
N ALA A 39 7.29 -19.84 -1.82
CA ALA A 39 7.41 -20.54 -0.54
C ALA A 39 6.48 -19.96 0.52
N ARG A 40 6.46 -18.64 0.64
CA ARG A 40 5.56 -17.92 1.56
C ARG A 40 4.10 -18.13 1.21
N ALA A 41 3.75 -18.10 -0.07
CA ALA A 41 2.38 -18.33 -0.53
C ALA A 41 1.87 -19.73 -0.17
N ARG A 42 2.70 -20.77 -0.31
CA ARG A 42 2.35 -22.17 0.09
C ARG A 42 2.04 -22.29 1.57
N VAL A 43 2.84 -21.63 2.43
CA VAL A 43 2.62 -21.65 3.89
C VAL A 43 1.32 -20.94 4.28
N LEU A 44 1.06 -19.75 3.69
CA LEU A 44 -0.10 -18.94 4.02
C LEU A 44 -1.42 -19.49 3.45
N LEU A 45 -1.36 -20.19 2.32
CA LEU A 45 -2.53 -20.63 1.53
C LEU A 45 -2.33 -22.08 1.04
N PRO A 46 -2.37 -23.07 1.94
CA PRO A 46 -2.02 -24.47 1.60
C PRO A 46 -2.97 -25.14 0.59
N ARG A 47 -4.19 -24.60 0.40
CA ARG A 47 -5.16 -25.09 -0.60
C ARG A 47 -5.05 -24.41 -1.96
N LEU A 48 -4.09 -23.52 -2.15
CA LEU A 48 -3.86 -22.80 -3.39
C LEU A 48 -3.05 -23.69 -4.36
N ASN A 49 -3.56 -23.92 -5.57
CA ASN A 49 -2.80 -24.54 -6.65
C ASN A 49 -1.81 -23.50 -7.21
N LEU A 50 -0.52 -23.69 -6.96
CA LEU A 50 0.49 -22.68 -7.20
C LEU A 50 1.41 -23.05 -8.37
N VAL A 51 1.51 -22.17 -9.35
CA VAL A 51 2.49 -22.19 -10.43
C VAL A 51 3.47 -21.05 -10.19
N SER A 52 4.76 -21.33 -10.13
CA SER A 52 5.78 -20.32 -9.98
C SER A 52 6.56 -20.09 -11.26
N TYR A 53 7.01 -18.87 -11.47
CA TYR A 53 7.90 -18.49 -12.58
C TYR A 53 9.12 -17.75 -12.04
N THR A 54 10.24 -17.84 -12.75
CA THR A 54 11.44 -17.04 -12.49
C THR A 54 11.42 -15.82 -13.39
N ALA A 55 11.54 -14.63 -12.80
CA ALA A 55 11.60 -13.39 -13.57
C ALA A 55 12.85 -13.37 -14.44
N PRO A 56 12.74 -13.10 -15.75
CA PRO A 56 13.91 -13.01 -16.62
C PRO A 56 14.82 -11.84 -16.24
N ALA A 57 16.10 -11.97 -16.51
CA ALA A 57 17.06 -10.88 -16.36
C ALA A 57 16.71 -9.71 -17.29
N ALA A 58 17.06 -8.49 -16.87
CA ALA A 58 16.92 -7.30 -17.70
C ALA A 58 17.81 -7.39 -18.96
N SER A 59 17.36 -6.82 -20.06
CA SER A 59 18.17 -6.69 -21.29
C SER A 59 19.26 -5.66 -21.13
N ALA A 60 20.44 -5.98 -21.61
CA ALA A 60 21.49 -4.99 -21.83
C ALA A 60 21.14 -4.08 -23.03
N GLY A 61 21.46 -2.80 -22.94
CA GLY A 61 21.32 -1.85 -24.05
C GLY A 61 19.89 -1.35 -24.35
N THR A 62 18.93 -1.67 -23.50
CA THR A 62 17.56 -1.12 -23.61
C THR A 62 17.58 0.38 -23.30
N HIS A 63 16.81 1.17 -24.07
CA HIS A 63 16.63 2.60 -23.78
C HIS A 63 16.13 2.80 -22.33
N PRO A 64 16.71 3.74 -21.54
CA PRO A 64 16.39 3.86 -20.10
C PRO A 64 14.89 3.98 -19.79
N TRP A 65 14.12 4.63 -20.64
CA TRP A 65 12.66 4.74 -20.43
C TRP A 65 11.88 3.46 -20.74
N LEU A 66 12.48 2.56 -21.53
CA LEU A 66 11.85 1.27 -21.89
C LEU A 66 12.29 0.13 -20.97
N ALA A 67 13.25 0.34 -20.08
CA ALA A 67 13.78 -0.71 -19.22
C ALA A 67 12.69 -1.43 -18.40
N ASP A 68 11.79 -0.65 -17.79
CA ASP A 68 10.65 -1.21 -17.05
C ASP A 68 9.66 -1.94 -17.98
N VAL A 69 9.41 -1.39 -19.16
CA VAL A 69 8.50 -2.00 -20.16
C VAL A 69 9.09 -3.29 -20.72
N ASP A 70 10.39 -3.32 -21.04
CA ASP A 70 11.09 -4.54 -21.48
C ASP A 70 11.01 -5.63 -20.40
N ALA A 71 11.29 -5.29 -19.15
CA ALA A 71 11.17 -6.22 -18.03
C ALA A 71 9.74 -6.79 -17.89
N GLN A 72 8.72 -5.94 -18.08
CA GLN A 72 7.31 -6.33 -18.03
C GLN A 72 6.94 -7.25 -19.19
N VAL A 73 7.39 -6.95 -20.43
CA VAL A 73 7.17 -7.82 -21.60
C VAL A 73 7.78 -9.20 -21.38
N ARG A 74 9.03 -9.28 -20.94
CA ARG A 74 9.72 -10.54 -20.66
C ARG A 74 9.00 -11.37 -19.61
N ARG A 75 8.55 -10.73 -18.54
CA ARG A 75 7.78 -11.37 -17.48
C ARG A 75 6.44 -11.88 -18.00
N GLY A 76 5.74 -11.07 -18.77
CA GLY A 76 4.51 -11.46 -19.44
C GLY A 76 4.68 -12.68 -20.35
N GLN A 77 5.78 -12.77 -21.11
CA GLN A 77 6.08 -13.91 -21.96
C GLN A 77 6.25 -15.21 -21.16
N VAL A 78 7.00 -15.17 -20.04
CA VAL A 78 7.17 -16.36 -19.18
C VAL A 78 5.84 -16.78 -18.55
N VAL A 79 5.02 -15.82 -18.13
CA VAL A 79 3.68 -16.13 -17.60
C VAL A 79 2.76 -16.68 -18.70
N ALA A 80 2.83 -16.15 -19.92
CA ALA A 80 2.06 -16.69 -21.05
C ALA A 80 2.44 -18.15 -21.36
N GLN A 81 3.73 -18.50 -21.28
CA GLN A 81 4.18 -19.89 -21.42
C GLN A 81 3.60 -20.79 -20.30
N ALA A 82 3.59 -20.31 -19.05
CA ALA A 82 2.97 -21.05 -17.96
C ALA A 82 1.46 -21.21 -18.14
N LEU A 83 0.77 -20.19 -18.64
CA LEU A 83 -0.65 -20.25 -18.99
C LEU A 83 -0.92 -21.26 -20.12
N GLN A 84 -0.06 -21.27 -21.16
CA GLN A 84 -0.17 -22.25 -22.26
C GLN A 84 0.00 -23.68 -21.75
N GLN A 85 0.97 -23.94 -20.87
CA GLN A 85 1.15 -25.25 -20.25
C GLN A 85 -0.07 -25.74 -19.44
N LEU A 86 -0.77 -24.81 -18.78
CA LEU A 86 -2.03 -25.13 -18.09
C LEU A 86 -3.13 -25.47 -19.09
N LYS A 87 -3.24 -24.70 -20.17
CA LYS A 87 -4.20 -24.92 -21.25
C LYS A 87 -3.98 -26.26 -21.95
N ASP A 88 -2.73 -26.62 -22.23
CA ASP A 88 -2.35 -27.88 -22.84
C ASP A 88 -2.67 -29.12 -21.97
N LYS A 89 -2.77 -28.89 -20.64
CA LYS A 89 -3.24 -29.90 -19.67
C LYS A 89 -4.76 -29.86 -19.44
N ASP A 90 -5.51 -29.19 -20.30
CA ASP A 90 -6.96 -29.00 -20.20
C ASP A 90 -7.43 -28.35 -18.91
N ILE A 91 -6.56 -27.48 -18.34
CA ILE A 91 -6.89 -26.69 -17.17
C ILE A 91 -7.44 -25.34 -17.62
N GLY A 92 -8.75 -25.18 -17.55
CA GLY A 92 -9.45 -23.93 -17.84
C GLY A 92 -9.92 -23.22 -16.57
N PHE A 93 -10.26 -21.93 -16.70
CA PHE A 93 -10.72 -21.05 -15.62
C PHE A 93 -12.04 -20.39 -15.99
N ASP A 94 -12.89 -20.18 -14.99
CA ASP A 94 -14.15 -19.43 -15.13
C ASP A 94 -13.87 -17.90 -15.15
N VAL A 95 -12.82 -17.47 -14.47
CA VAL A 95 -12.36 -16.09 -14.43
C VAL A 95 -10.87 -16.02 -14.04
N ILE A 96 -10.17 -15.04 -14.60
CA ILE A 96 -8.79 -14.71 -14.24
C ILE A 96 -8.79 -13.35 -13.56
N VAL A 97 -8.10 -13.24 -12.40
CA VAL A 97 -7.93 -12.00 -11.64
C VAL A 97 -6.46 -11.63 -11.64
N ALA A 98 -6.11 -10.46 -12.13
CA ALA A 98 -4.71 -10.12 -12.32
C ALA A 98 -4.36 -8.70 -11.86
N HIS A 99 -3.12 -8.53 -11.38
CA HIS A 99 -2.51 -7.22 -11.18
C HIS A 99 -1.60 -6.89 -12.36
N PRO A 100 -1.79 -5.77 -13.07
CA PRO A 100 -1.04 -5.49 -14.31
C PRO A 100 0.33 -4.84 -14.06
N GLY A 101 0.64 -4.44 -12.84
CA GLY A 101 1.73 -3.52 -12.51
C GLY A 101 3.13 -3.97 -12.89
N TRP A 102 3.37 -5.26 -13.06
CA TRP A 102 4.69 -5.80 -13.34
C TRP A 102 4.77 -6.64 -14.63
N GLY A 103 3.66 -6.69 -15.41
CA GLY A 103 3.63 -7.29 -16.74
C GLY A 103 3.09 -8.72 -16.83
N GLU A 104 2.89 -9.43 -15.70
CA GLU A 104 2.41 -10.81 -15.67
C GLU A 104 1.09 -11.01 -16.41
N ALA A 105 0.21 -10.00 -16.37
CA ALA A 105 -1.11 -10.05 -16.98
C ALA A 105 -1.11 -9.72 -18.50
N MET A 106 0.03 -9.30 -19.06
CA MET A 106 0.10 -8.66 -20.38
C MET A 106 -0.49 -9.52 -21.49
N PHE A 107 -0.22 -10.81 -21.50
CA PHE A 107 -0.62 -11.74 -22.58
C PHE A 107 -1.69 -12.77 -22.16
N VAL A 108 -2.45 -12.49 -21.10
CA VAL A 108 -3.50 -13.39 -20.61
C VAL A 108 -4.54 -13.67 -21.68
N LYS A 109 -5.00 -12.63 -22.38
CA LYS A 109 -6.03 -12.75 -23.42
C LYS A 109 -5.54 -13.41 -24.71
N ASP A 110 -4.23 -13.42 -24.96
CA ASP A 110 -3.66 -14.13 -26.10
C ASP A 110 -3.72 -15.66 -25.89
N VAL A 111 -3.62 -16.13 -24.64
CA VAL A 111 -3.72 -17.55 -24.29
C VAL A 111 -5.15 -17.97 -23.99
N PHE A 112 -5.90 -17.17 -23.23
CA PHE A 112 -7.28 -17.41 -22.81
C PHE A 112 -8.24 -16.31 -23.32
N PRO A 113 -8.48 -16.18 -24.63
CA PRO A 113 -9.24 -15.05 -25.21
C PRO A 113 -10.68 -14.97 -24.72
N SER A 114 -11.33 -16.12 -24.49
CA SER A 114 -12.73 -16.19 -24.05
C SER A 114 -12.92 -16.23 -22.52
N THR A 115 -11.82 -16.37 -21.74
CA THR A 115 -11.93 -16.34 -20.28
C THR A 115 -11.99 -14.90 -19.78
N PRO A 116 -13.01 -14.53 -18.97
CA PRO A 116 -13.11 -13.19 -18.41
C PRO A 116 -11.90 -12.81 -17.58
N LEU A 117 -11.39 -11.59 -17.78
CA LEU A 117 -10.24 -11.01 -17.09
C LEU A 117 -10.68 -9.84 -16.22
N LEU A 118 -10.60 -9.99 -14.90
CA LEU A 118 -10.78 -8.93 -13.90
C LEU A 118 -9.41 -8.38 -13.51
N THR A 119 -9.18 -7.10 -13.74
CA THR A 119 -7.87 -6.47 -13.48
C THR A 119 -7.93 -5.50 -12.31
N TYR A 120 -6.99 -5.62 -11.37
CA TYR A 120 -6.82 -4.70 -10.24
C TYR A 120 -5.90 -3.56 -10.63
N PHE A 121 -6.43 -2.35 -10.75
CA PHE A 121 -5.68 -1.14 -11.08
C PHE A 121 -5.29 -0.38 -9.80
N GLU A 122 -4.06 -0.56 -9.35
CA GLU A 122 -3.55 0.12 -8.16
C GLU A 122 -3.30 1.59 -8.43
N PHE A 123 -2.69 1.94 -9.57
CA PHE A 123 -2.37 3.32 -9.90
C PHE A 123 -2.21 3.55 -11.40
N PHE A 124 -2.56 4.75 -11.84
CA PHE A 124 -2.30 5.26 -13.19
C PHE A 124 -1.55 6.59 -13.06
N TYR A 125 -0.37 6.68 -13.64
CA TYR A 125 0.53 7.79 -13.44
C TYR A 125 0.10 9.05 -14.21
N SER A 126 0.29 10.22 -13.58
CA SER A 126 -0.08 11.52 -14.14
C SER A 126 1.04 12.52 -13.92
N SER A 127 1.31 13.35 -14.91
CA SER A 127 2.34 14.40 -14.79
C SER A 127 1.90 15.61 -13.96
N THR A 128 0.61 15.66 -13.57
CA THR A 128 0.03 16.76 -12.78
C THR A 128 -1.02 16.22 -11.81
N GLY A 129 -1.14 16.86 -10.64
CA GLY A 129 -2.18 16.56 -9.67
C GLY A 129 -2.04 15.19 -8.97
N ALA A 130 -0.84 14.60 -9.02
CA ALA A 130 -0.48 13.36 -8.37
C ALA A 130 0.93 13.51 -7.73
N ASP A 131 1.64 12.41 -7.59
CA ASP A 131 2.94 12.31 -6.94
C ASP A 131 4.07 13.08 -7.66
N VAL A 132 4.02 13.09 -8.99
CA VAL A 132 5.09 13.68 -9.82
C VAL A 132 5.06 15.21 -9.71
N GLY A 133 6.19 15.80 -9.30
CA GLY A 133 6.33 17.24 -9.11
C GLY A 133 5.58 17.80 -7.91
N PHE A 134 5.11 16.93 -7.00
CA PHE A 134 4.43 17.35 -5.78
C PHE A 134 5.39 18.02 -4.78
N ASP A 135 6.58 17.46 -4.63
CA ASP A 135 7.55 17.91 -3.65
C ASP A 135 8.60 18.82 -4.31
N PRO A 136 8.67 20.10 -3.91
CA PRO A 136 9.64 21.05 -4.50
C PRO A 136 11.09 20.75 -4.12
N GLU A 137 11.34 20.00 -3.05
CA GLU A 137 12.69 19.56 -2.65
C GLU A 137 13.23 18.50 -3.63
N PHE A 138 12.34 17.73 -4.26
CA PHE A 138 12.68 16.68 -5.22
C PHE A 138 12.07 16.97 -6.59
N PRO A 139 12.53 18.03 -7.28
CA PRO A 139 11.95 18.47 -8.54
C PRO A 139 12.10 17.39 -9.62
N THR A 140 11.09 17.28 -10.45
CA THR A 140 11.11 16.37 -11.60
C THR A 140 11.67 17.09 -12.82
N GLY A 141 12.46 16.39 -13.65
CA GLY A 141 13.01 16.94 -14.87
C GLY A 141 11.94 17.23 -15.94
N PRO A 142 12.29 18.03 -16.97
CA PRO A 142 11.36 18.43 -18.04
C PRO A 142 10.80 17.24 -18.84
N GLU A 143 11.50 16.11 -18.84
CA GLU A 143 11.11 14.88 -19.55
C GLU A 143 10.12 13.99 -18.75
N SER A 144 9.73 14.41 -17.55
CA SER A 144 8.88 13.59 -16.66
C SER A 144 7.58 13.16 -17.31
N ALA A 145 6.93 14.07 -18.05
CA ALA A 145 5.67 13.78 -18.74
C ALA A 145 5.84 12.71 -19.83
N GLN A 146 6.95 12.76 -20.59
CA GLN A 146 7.25 11.76 -21.63
C GLN A 146 7.56 10.40 -20.99
N ARG A 147 8.36 10.35 -19.93
CA ARG A 147 8.68 9.13 -19.19
C ARG A 147 7.44 8.48 -18.61
N LEU A 148 6.51 9.25 -18.03
CA LEU A 148 5.25 8.75 -17.52
C LEU A 148 4.34 8.18 -18.62
N ARG A 149 4.36 8.77 -19.82
CA ARG A 149 3.61 8.25 -20.96
C ARG A 149 4.10 6.85 -21.32
N VAL A 150 5.42 6.65 -21.36
CA VAL A 150 6.01 5.33 -21.59
C VAL A 150 5.67 4.36 -20.45
N ARG A 151 5.77 4.80 -19.21
CA ARG A 151 5.44 4.01 -18.03
C ARG A 151 3.98 3.55 -17.99
N ASN A 152 3.07 4.33 -18.56
CA ASN A 152 1.65 4.00 -18.64
C ASN A 152 1.30 3.04 -19.80
N MET A 153 2.19 2.76 -20.74
CA MET A 153 1.88 1.88 -21.89
C MET A 153 1.33 0.50 -21.47
N PRO A 154 1.96 -0.23 -20.52
CA PRO A 154 1.43 -1.51 -20.04
C PRO A 154 0.09 -1.37 -19.31
N HIS A 155 -0.13 -0.28 -18.58
CA HIS A 155 -1.41 0.00 -17.91
C HIS A 155 -2.54 0.24 -18.92
N LEU A 156 -2.27 0.98 -20.00
CA LEU A 156 -3.23 1.19 -21.10
C LEU A 156 -3.53 -0.13 -21.82
N ALA A 157 -2.51 -0.95 -22.08
CA ALA A 157 -2.71 -2.29 -22.66
C ALA A 157 -3.61 -3.15 -21.75
N ALA A 158 -3.37 -3.15 -20.45
CA ALA A 158 -4.19 -3.88 -19.47
C ALA A 158 -5.62 -3.33 -19.38
N LEU A 159 -5.81 -2.01 -19.40
CA LEU A 159 -7.13 -1.36 -19.45
C LEU A 159 -7.90 -1.75 -20.71
N ASN A 160 -7.23 -1.87 -21.84
CA ASN A 160 -7.87 -2.28 -23.09
C ASN A 160 -8.23 -3.77 -23.10
N ALA A 161 -7.37 -4.63 -22.53
CA ALA A 161 -7.53 -6.09 -22.58
C ALA A 161 -8.52 -6.65 -21.54
N CYS A 162 -8.74 -5.98 -20.41
CA CYS A 162 -9.61 -6.49 -19.35
C CYS A 162 -11.10 -6.38 -19.71
N ASP A 163 -11.89 -7.33 -19.23
CA ASP A 163 -13.36 -7.29 -19.37
C ASP A 163 -13.97 -6.37 -18.30
N ALA A 164 -13.38 -6.32 -17.10
CA ALA A 164 -13.69 -5.36 -16.06
C ALA A 164 -12.45 -5.09 -15.18
N GLY A 165 -12.51 -4.01 -14.42
CA GLY A 165 -11.47 -3.66 -13.48
C GLY A 165 -12.00 -3.29 -12.09
N PHE A 166 -11.10 -3.21 -11.12
CA PHE A 166 -11.38 -2.58 -9.83
C PHE A 166 -10.13 -1.89 -9.28
N THR A 167 -10.35 -0.92 -8.41
CA THR A 167 -9.32 -0.09 -7.79
C THR A 167 -9.73 0.24 -6.35
N PRO A 168 -8.80 0.51 -5.42
CA PRO A 168 -9.15 0.56 -4.00
C PRO A 168 -9.85 1.83 -3.55
N THR A 169 -9.61 2.96 -4.20
CA THR A 169 -10.14 4.25 -3.77
C THR A 169 -10.76 5.04 -4.93
N ARG A 170 -11.66 5.97 -4.61
CA ARG A 170 -12.24 6.89 -5.60
C ARG A 170 -11.19 7.82 -6.19
N TRP A 171 -10.23 8.24 -5.37
CA TRP A 171 -9.14 9.07 -5.86
C TRP A 171 -8.28 8.32 -6.90
N GLN A 172 -7.88 7.06 -6.61
CA GLN A 172 -7.14 6.24 -7.58
C GLN A 172 -7.98 5.98 -8.85
N HIS A 173 -9.28 5.74 -8.70
CA HIS A 173 -10.21 5.63 -9.83
C HIS A 173 -10.23 6.91 -10.68
N SER A 174 -10.21 8.09 -10.06
CA SER A 174 -10.18 9.37 -10.76
C SER A 174 -8.91 9.62 -11.57
N ARG A 175 -7.83 8.87 -11.32
CA ARG A 175 -6.59 8.95 -12.08
C ARG A 175 -6.60 8.15 -13.38
N LEU A 176 -7.51 7.18 -13.50
CA LEU A 176 -7.66 6.41 -14.73
C LEU A 176 -8.15 7.31 -15.89
N PRO A 177 -7.78 6.99 -17.15
CA PRO A 177 -8.35 7.68 -18.32
C PRO A 177 -9.87 7.55 -18.32
N THR A 178 -10.56 8.64 -18.68
CA THR A 178 -12.01 8.77 -18.52
C THR A 178 -12.81 7.68 -19.26
N GLU A 179 -12.32 7.27 -20.44
CA GLU A 179 -12.92 6.25 -21.29
C GLU A 179 -12.98 4.86 -20.64
N TYR A 180 -12.11 4.59 -19.66
CA TYR A 180 -12.07 3.29 -19.00
C TYR A 180 -12.79 3.26 -17.65
N ARG A 181 -13.08 4.42 -17.04
CA ARG A 181 -13.65 4.51 -15.68
C ARG A 181 -14.95 3.75 -15.52
N GLY A 182 -15.79 3.77 -16.54
CA GLY A 182 -17.12 3.13 -16.49
C GLY A 182 -17.10 1.61 -16.27
N ARG A 183 -15.98 0.94 -16.55
CA ARG A 183 -15.80 -0.51 -16.33
C ARG A 183 -14.88 -0.88 -15.16
N VAL A 184 -14.45 0.13 -14.39
CA VAL A 184 -13.60 -0.09 -13.21
C VAL A 184 -14.39 0.26 -11.95
N ALA A 185 -14.64 -0.72 -11.11
CA ALA A 185 -15.34 -0.54 -9.84
C ALA A 185 -14.37 -0.02 -8.75
N VAL A 186 -14.91 0.69 -7.75
CA VAL A 186 -14.14 1.08 -6.57
C VAL A 186 -14.43 0.09 -5.46
N VAL A 187 -13.46 -0.78 -5.14
CA VAL A 187 -13.54 -1.79 -4.08
C VAL A 187 -12.17 -1.89 -3.41
N HIS A 188 -12.11 -1.57 -2.12
CA HIS A 188 -10.90 -1.66 -1.31
C HIS A 188 -10.62 -3.12 -0.90
N GLU A 189 -9.35 -3.47 -0.64
CA GLU A 189 -8.92 -4.82 -0.23
C GLU A 189 -9.43 -5.20 1.16
N GLY A 190 -9.66 -4.19 2.00
CA GLY A 190 -10.17 -4.34 3.35
C GLY A 190 -9.09 -4.38 4.42
N VAL A 191 -9.52 -4.15 5.65
CA VAL A 191 -8.75 -4.25 6.89
C VAL A 191 -9.43 -5.27 7.80
N ASP A 192 -8.65 -6.13 8.44
CA ASP A 192 -9.15 -7.06 9.46
C ASP A 192 -9.39 -6.30 10.77
N THR A 193 -10.59 -5.74 10.94
CA THR A 193 -10.93 -4.94 12.13
C THR A 193 -11.20 -5.78 13.37
N ASP A 194 -11.25 -7.09 13.27
CA ASP A 194 -11.29 -8.01 14.41
C ASP A 194 -9.87 -8.23 14.97
N ALA A 195 -8.89 -8.38 14.08
CA ALA A 195 -7.49 -8.52 14.47
C ALA A 195 -6.86 -7.17 14.83
N VAL A 196 -7.16 -6.13 14.04
CA VAL A 196 -6.65 -4.75 14.26
C VAL A 196 -7.73 -3.96 14.96
N ARG A 197 -7.65 -3.91 16.30
CA ARG A 197 -8.62 -3.22 17.16
C ARG A 197 -7.91 -2.58 18.35
N PRO A 198 -8.53 -1.62 19.03
CA PRO A 198 -8.01 -1.06 20.27
C PRO A 198 -7.79 -2.15 21.32
N ASP A 199 -6.67 -2.07 22.00
CA ASP A 199 -6.33 -2.94 23.12
C ASP A 199 -5.72 -2.08 24.24
N PRO A 200 -6.48 -1.76 25.31
CA PRO A 200 -5.96 -0.92 26.39
C PRO A 200 -4.86 -1.58 27.21
N ALA A 201 -4.66 -2.90 27.06
CA ALA A 201 -3.59 -3.66 27.69
C ALA A 201 -2.40 -3.90 26.72
N ALA A 202 -2.40 -3.23 25.54
CA ALA A 202 -1.36 -3.42 24.56
C ALA A 202 0.01 -3.00 25.10
N ARG A 203 0.99 -3.86 24.80
CA ARG A 203 2.41 -3.63 25.11
C ARG A 203 3.25 -3.95 23.89
N PHE A 204 4.20 -3.08 23.60
CA PHE A 204 5.23 -3.30 22.59
C PHE A 204 6.59 -3.23 23.26
N GLU A 205 7.42 -4.24 23.02
CA GLU A 205 8.75 -4.36 23.62
C GLU A 205 9.81 -4.18 22.54
N TRP A 206 10.79 -3.31 22.80
CA TRP A 206 11.91 -3.05 21.91
C TRP A 206 13.18 -2.73 22.68
N GLN A 207 14.24 -3.50 22.46
CA GLN A 207 15.57 -3.31 23.10
C GLN A 207 15.50 -3.11 24.63
N GLY A 208 14.70 -3.94 25.30
CA GLY A 208 14.52 -3.87 26.75
C GLY A 208 13.60 -2.76 27.26
N ARG A 209 13.05 -1.93 26.38
CA ARG A 209 12.04 -0.92 26.71
C ARG A 209 10.65 -1.47 26.47
N VAL A 210 9.71 -1.05 27.30
CA VAL A 210 8.29 -1.41 27.20
C VAL A 210 7.47 -0.14 26.92
N PHE A 211 6.70 -0.16 25.85
CA PHE A 211 5.77 0.88 25.47
C PHE A 211 4.35 0.37 25.71
N GLU A 212 3.54 1.14 26.42
CA GLU A 212 2.20 0.72 26.85
C GLU A 212 1.12 1.65 26.30
N ALA A 213 -0.07 1.10 26.04
CA ALA A 213 -1.23 1.90 25.70
C ALA A 213 -1.53 2.95 26.79
N GLY A 214 -1.87 4.16 26.38
CA GLY A 214 -2.10 5.30 27.26
C GLY A 214 -0.87 6.17 27.53
N GLN A 215 0.33 5.73 27.19
CA GLN A 215 1.52 6.58 27.20
C GLN A 215 1.50 7.60 26.04
N PRO A 216 2.20 8.74 26.15
CA PRO A 216 2.28 9.75 25.10
C PRO A 216 3.24 9.29 23.99
N ILE A 217 2.79 8.31 23.19
CA ILE A 217 3.58 7.69 22.13
C ILE A 217 3.12 8.23 20.79
N VAL A 218 4.07 8.75 20.00
CA VAL A 218 3.87 9.16 18.62
C VAL A 218 4.45 8.07 17.71
N THR A 219 3.65 7.59 16.75
CA THR A 219 4.12 6.56 15.81
C THR A 219 4.13 7.09 14.38
N TYR A 220 5.10 6.61 13.61
CA TYR A 220 5.16 6.78 12.17
C TYR A 220 5.45 5.43 11.54
N VAL A 221 4.68 5.06 10.51
CA VAL A 221 4.84 3.77 9.83
C VAL A 221 4.85 3.95 8.33
N ALA A 222 5.87 3.40 7.68
CA ALA A 222 5.93 3.25 6.24
C ALA A 222 6.56 1.90 5.88
N ARG A 223 6.32 1.42 4.66
CA ARG A 223 7.00 0.21 4.16
C ARG A 223 8.51 0.42 4.10
N ASN A 224 8.91 1.53 3.50
CA ASN A 224 10.26 2.05 3.50
C ASN A 224 10.24 3.55 3.84
N LEU A 225 11.29 4.02 4.50
CA LEU A 225 11.41 5.38 5.02
C LEU A 225 11.92 6.29 3.89
N GLU A 226 11.00 6.79 3.05
CA GLU A 226 11.29 7.57 1.86
C GLU A 226 10.41 8.83 1.75
N PRO A 227 10.78 9.85 0.95
CA PRO A 227 10.05 11.11 0.82
C PRO A 227 8.60 10.96 0.41
N TYR A 228 8.25 9.97 -0.42
CA TYR A 228 6.87 9.67 -0.79
C TYR A 228 5.93 9.47 0.40
N ARG A 229 6.48 9.07 1.55
CA ARG A 229 5.75 8.89 2.81
C ARG A 229 6.06 9.97 3.84
N GLY A 230 6.73 11.06 3.43
CA GLY A 230 6.97 12.24 4.24
C GLY A 230 7.99 12.07 5.37
N ILE A 231 8.89 11.06 5.27
CA ILE A 231 9.89 10.84 6.33
C ILE A 231 10.78 12.05 6.56
N HIS A 232 11.15 12.80 5.51
CA HIS A 232 11.96 14.01 5.59
C HIS A 232 11.25 15.13 6.34
N VAL A 233 9.93 15.29 6.12
CA VAL A 233 9.13 16.25 6.88
C VAL A 233 9.02 15.82 8.34
N PHE A 234 8.72 14.54 8.59
CA PHE A 234 8.54 14.02 9.95
C PHE A 234 9.83 14.07 10.78
N LEU A 235 10.97 13.58 10.27
CA LEU A 235 12.23 13.58 11.01
C LEU A 235 12.71 15.01 11.29
N ARG A 236 12.57 15.95 10.34
CA ARG A 236 12.91 17.35 10.55
C ARG A 236 11.99 18.08 11.53
N ALA A 237 10.77 17.57 11.77
CA ALA A 237 9.87 18.08 12.79
C ALA A 237 10.20 17.59 14.21
N LEU A 238 10.93 16.47 14.35
CA LEU A 238 11.19 15.85 15.65
C LEU A 238 11.94 16.72 16.65
N PRO A 239 12.98 17.49 16.30
CA PRO A 239 13.65 18.34 17.29
C PRO A 239 12.70 19.32 17.97
N ALA A 240 11.84 19.99 17.21
CA ALA A 240 10.83 20.91 17.73
C ALA A 240 9.75 20.16 18.54
N LEU A 241 9.30 19.01 18.07
CA LEU A 241 8.32 18.17 18.77
C LEU A 241 8.85 17.68 20.13
N LEU A 242 10.09 17.17 20.17
CA LEU A 242 10.73 16.68 21.38
C LEU A 242 10.98 17.80 22.40
N SER A 243 11.25 19.03 21.94
CA SER A 243 11.34 20.21 22.78
C SER A 243 9.99 20.63 23.36
N ALA A 244 8.92 20.66 22.53
CA ALA A 244 7.59 21.09 22.94
C ALA A 244 6.84 20.07 23.82
N ALA A 245 7.25 18.79 23.78
CA ALA A 245 6.66 17.70 24.54
C ALA A 245 7.76 16.76 25.11
N PRO A 246 8.42 17.15 26.23
CA PRO A 246 9.60 16.43 26.76
C PRO A 246 9.33 14.97 27.16
N GLY A 247 8.07 14.61 27.50
CA GLY A 247 7.70 13.26 27.97
C GLY A 247 7.31 12.28 26.87
N ILE A 248 7.37 12.66 25.60
CA ILE A 248 6.95 11.74 24.51
C ILE A 248 8.01 10.72 24.14
N GLN A 249 7.51 9.58 23.64
CA GLN A 249 8.29 8.59 22.93
C GLN A 249 7.85 8.53 21.47
N VAL A 250 8.78 8.32 20.56
CA VAL A 250 8.52 8.24 19.12
C VAL A 250 8.96 6.89 18.62
N ILE A 251 8.06 6.18 17.93
CA ILE A 251 8.38 4.88 17.31
C ILE A 251 8.23 5.02 15.80
N VAL A 252 9.33 4.76 15.08
CA VAL A 252 9.40 4.80 13.62
C VAL A 252 9.55 3.39 13.07
N VAL A 253 8.57 2.94 12.28
CA VAL A 253 8.58 1.61 11.65
C VAL A 253 8.77 1.75 10.14
N GLY A 254 9.74 1.04 9.58
CA GLY A 254 9.98 1.01 8.14
C GLY A 254 11.39 0.55 7.81
N GLY A 255 11.59 0.11 6.57
CA GLY A 255 12.91 -0.25 6.05
C GLY A 255 13.63 0.95 5.42
N ASP A 256 14.88 0.76 5.08
CA ASP A 256 15.73 1.78 4.46
C ASP A 256 15.85 1.61 2.93
N GLU A 257 15.12 0.64 2.35
CA GLU A 257 15.13 0.41 0.90
C GLU A 257 14.24 1.41 0.16
N VAL A 258 14.29 1.40 -1.17
CA VAL A 258 13.45 2.22 -2.04
C VAL A 258 12.20 1.44 -2.46
N SER A 259 11.03 2.05 -2.36
CA SER A 259 9.75 1.51 -2.88
C SER A 259 9.23 2.28 -4.09
N TYR A 260 9.16 3.58 -4.00
CA TYR A 260 8.43 4.42 -4.96
C TYR A 260 9.26 5.58 -5.51
N GLY A 261 10.12 6.17 -4.66
CA GLY A 261 10.90 7.36 -4.96
C GLY A 261 12.27 7.07 -5.58
N GLN A 262 13.09 8.10 -5.61
CA GLN A 262 14.50 7.98 -6.00
C GLN A 262 15.32 7.41 -4.83
N PRO A 263 16.45 6.73 -5.11
CA PRO A 263 17.42 6.38 -4.09
C PRO A 263 17.88 7.63 -3.32
N ALA A 264 18.18 7.43 -2.03
CA ALA A 264 18.76 8.50 -1.22
C ALA A 264 20.17 8.86 -1.70
N PRO A 265 20.62 10.09 -1.43
CA PRO A 265 22.04 10.48 -1.66
C PRO A 265 23.01 9.69 -0.78
N HIS A 266 22.54 9.11 0.33
CA HIS A 266 23.34 8.32 1.28
C HIS A 266 23.21 6.82 1.02
N PRO A 267 24.31 6.02 1.05
CA PRO A 267 24.27 4.57 0.74
C PRO A 267 23.34 3.75 1.67
N GLN A 268 23.15 4.21 2.91
CA GLN A 268 22.27 3.57 3.89
C GLN A 268 20.82 4.07 3.87
N GLY A 269 20.41 4.80 2.81
CA GLY A 269 19.05 5.23 2.59
C GLY A 269 18.70 6.60 3.18
N TRP A 270 17.45 6.99 3.00
CA TRP A 270 16.93 8.32 3.37
C TRP A 270 17.03 8.62 4.86
N ARG A 271 16.78 7.63 5.71
CA ARG A 271 16.87 7.79 7.17
C ARG A 271 18.29 8.21 7.60
N ALA A 272 19.30 7.55 7.09
CA ALA A 272 20.69 7.85 7.42
C ALA A 272 21.04 9.27 6.96
N TRP A 273 20.68 9.64 5.72
CA TRP A 273 20.90 10.98 5.19
C TRP A 273 20.25 12.08 6.05
N LEU A 274 18.98 11.91 6.42
CA LEU A 274 18.24 12.87 7.25
C LEU A 274 18.80 12.96 8.68
N THR A 275 19.24 11.84 9.25
CA THR A 275 19.84 11.82 10.58
C THR A 275 21.17 12.57 10.60
N GLU A 276 21.99 12.41 9.56
CA GLU A 276 23.23 13.14 9.39
C GLU A 276 22.97 14.64 9.16
N GLU A 277 21.99 15.00 8.34
CA GLU A 277 21.55 16.38 8.14
C GLU A 277 21.21 17.07 9.45
N LEU A 278 20.38 16.41 10.30
CA LEU A 278 19.98 16.93 11.60
C LEU A 278 21.18 17.06 12.56
N ALA A 279 22.08 16.11 12.57
CA ALA A 279 23.30 16.15 13.40
C ALA A 279 24.20 17.32 12.98
N ASN A 280 24.39 17.52 11.68
CA ASN A 280 25.18 18.64 11.13
C ASN A 280 24.53 20.02 11.40
N ALA A 281 23.19 20.06 11.50
CA ALA A 281 22.45 21.25 11.91
C ALA A 281 22.46 21.51 13.44
N GLY A 282 23.16 20.69 14.22
CA GLY A 282 23.23 20.81 15.68
C GLY A 282 21.96 20.35 16.43
N THR A 283 21.09 19.62 15.75
CA THR A 283 19.83 19.08 16.30
C THR A 283 19.75 17.55 16.13
N PRO A 284 20.72 16.76 16.65
CA PRO A 284 20.70 15.32 16.49
C PRO A 284 19.43 14.72 17.11
N LEU A 285 18.97 13.60 16.54
CA LEU A 285 17.84 12.85 17.10
C LEU A 285 18.20 12.27 18.46
N ASP A 286 17.33 12.43 19.43
CA ASP A 286 17.47 11.87 20.78
C ASP A 286 17.16 10.36 20.75
N ALA A 287 18.21 9.53 20.80
CA ALA A 287 18.09 8.07 20.75
C ALA A 287 17.36 7.46 21.96
N GLU A 288 17.22 8.23 23.07
CA GLU A 288 16.46 7.79 24.24
C GLU A 288 14.95 7.96 24.06
N ARG A 289 14.54 8.76 23.09
CA ARG A 289 13.12 9.07 22.82
C ARG A 289 12.66 8.74 21.39
N VAL A 290 13.57 8.57 20.43
CA VAL A 290 13.26 8.23 19.03
C VAL A 290 13.77 6.84 18.71
N HIS A 291 12.85 5.89 18.52
CA HIS A 291 13.11 4.48 18.32
C HIS A 291 12.82 4.06 16.89
N VAL A 292 13.83 3.86 16.07
CA VAL A 292 13.66 3.33 14.71
C VAL A 292 13.78 1.81 14.78
N VAL A 293 12.65 1.12 14.64
CA VAL A 293 12.54 -0.31 14.92
C VAL A 293 12.67 -1.19 13.66
N GLY A 294 12.84 -0.57 12.48
CA GLY A 294 12.91 -1.32 11.22
C GLY A 294 11.57 -1.90 10.80
N LYS A 295 11.61 -2.94 9.96
CA LYS A 295 10.41 -3.70 9.56
C LYS A 295 10.04 -4.70 10.64
N LEU A 296 8.76 -4.78 10.97
CA LEU A 296 8.22 -5.65 12.00
C LEU A 296 7.35 -6.78 11.43
N PRO A 297 7.31 -7.95 12.06
CA PRO A 297 6.23 -8.93 11.84
C PRO A 297 4.87 -8.29 12.14
N HIS A 298 3.83 -8.69 11.39
CA HIS A 298 2.50 -8.05 11.46
C HIS A 298 1.93 -7.99 12.89
N ALA A 299 2.10 -9.05 13.69
CA ALA A 299 1.61 -9.05 15.07
C ALA A 299 2.29 -7.99 15.95
N GLN A 300 3.58 -7.76 15.79
CA GLN A 300 4.31 -6.70 16.51
C GLN A 300 3.95 -5.31 15.96
N TYR A 301 3.81 -5.18 14.65
CA TYR A 301 3.35 -3.96 14.01
C TYR A 301 1.98 -3.52 14.55
N VAL A 302 1.01 -4.45 14.69
CA VAL A 302 -0.30 -4.15 15.29
C VAL A 302 -0.15 -3.64 16.73
N LYS A 303 0.78 -4.20 17.53
CA LYS A 303 1.06 -3.69 18.89
C LYS A 303 1.59 -2.26 18.87
N VAL A 304 2.44 -1.90 17.91
CA VAL A 304 2.89 -0.49 17.75
C VAL A 304 1.71 0.44 17.50
N LEU A 305 0.76 0.04 16.65
CA LEU A 305 -0.44 0.85 16.39
C LEU A 305 -1.35 0.94 17.63
N GLN A 306 -1.47 -0.15 18.39
CA GLN A 306 -2.31 -0.20 19.59
C GLN A 306 -1.76 0.65 20.76
N VAL A 307 -0.44 0.79 20.89
CA VAL A 307 0.17 1.67 21.90
C VAL A 307 0.24 3.13 21.45
N SER A 308 -0.07 3.43 20.20
CA SER A 308 0.01 4.76 19.60
C SER A 308 -1.05 5.71 20.17
N ALA A 309 -0.63 6.79 20.81
CA ALA A 309 -1.53 7.90 21.17
C ALA A 309 -1.84 8.76 19.92
N VAL A 310 -0.81 9.02 19.10
CA VAL A 310 -0.90 9.78 17.85
C VAL A 310 -0.13 9.03 16.77
N HIS A 311 -0.79 8.78 15.64
CA HIS A 311 -0.17 8.19 14.45
C HIS A 311 0.00 9.25 13.36
N VAL A 312 1.23 9.53 12.97
CA VAL A 312 1.53 10.45 11.87
C VAL A 312 1.53 9.70 10.56
N TYR A 313 0.70 10.13 9.62
CA TYR A 313 0.59 9.57 8.30
C TYR A 313 0.73 10.64 7.22
N LEU A 314 1.92 10.78 6.67
CA LEU A 314 2.21 11.69 5.56
C LEU A 314 2.33 10.88 4.26
N THR A 315 1.79 11.41 3.19
CA THR A 315 1.95 10.81 1.87
C THR A 315 1.81 11.86 0.76
N TYR A 316 2.57 11.72 -0.32
CA TYR A 316 2.28 12.41 -1.57
C TYR A 316 0.87 12.04 -2.05
N PRO A 317 0.28 12.77 -2.99
CA PRO A 317 -0.93 12.33 -3.70
C PRO A 317 -0.64 11.05 -4.51
N PHE A 318 -0.62 9.92 -3.81
CA PHE A 318 -0.22 8.61 -4.30
C PHE A 318 -1.11 7.52 -3.68
N VAL A 319 -0.78 6.25 -3.90
CA VAL A 319 -1.49 5.09 -3.33
C VAL A 319 -1.63 5.22 -1.82
N LEU A 320 -2.86 5.13 -1.31
CA LEU A 320 -3.15 5.13 0.11
C LEU A 320 -2.61 3.85 0.76
N SER A 321 -1.80 4.00 1.81
CA SER A 321 -1.26 2.85 2.53
C SER A 321 -2.32 2.25 3.46
N TRP A 322 -2.32 0.93 3.59
CA TRP A 322 -3.14 0.22 4.58
C TRP A 322 -2.85 0.67 6.01
N SER A 323 -1.60 1.10 6.30
CA SER A 323 -1.18 1.50 7.65
C SER A 323 -2.03 2.62 8.25
N MET A 324 -2.54 3.55 7.43
CA MET A 324 -3.43 4.60 7.91
C MET A 324 -4.77 4.01 8.40
N LEU A 325 -5.38 3.14 7.59
CA LEU A 325 -6.64 2.49 7.97
C LEU A 325 -6.45 1.55 9.15
N GLU A 326 -5.32 0.83 9.23
CA GLU A 326 -5.00 -0.03 10.36
C GLU A 326 -4.74 0.79 11.64
N ALA A 327 -4.09 1.97 11.54
CA ALA A 327 -3.94 2.88 12.67
C ALA A 327 -5.30 3.40 13.19
N MET A 328 -6.19 3.82 12.28
CA MET A 328 -7.57 4.19 12.62
C MET A 328 -8.33 3.02 13.25
N ALA A 329 -8.18 1.81 12.73
CA ALA A 329 -8.81 0.60 13.25
C ALA A 329 -8.30 0.22 14.64
N ALA A 330 -6.99 0.39 14.89
CA ALA A 330 -6.34 0.15 16.18
C ALA A 330 -6.69 1.18 17.26
N GLY A 331 -7.35 2.28 16.88
CA GLY A 331 -7.76 3.35 17.80
C GLY A 331 -6.71 4.43 18.04
N ALA A 332 -5.69 4.54 17.19
CA ALA A 332 -4.76 5.67 17.22
C ALA A 332 -5.43 6.95 16.67
N LEU A 333 -5.08 8.10 17.20
CA LEU A 333 -5.46 9.38 16.58
C LEU A 333 -4.55 9.62 15.37
N VAL A 334 -5.11 9.58 14.18
CA VAL A 334 -4.34 9.83 12.96
C VAL A 334 -4.26 11.33 12.67
N ILE A 335 -3.02 11.82 12.50
CA ILE A 335 -2.72 13.13 11.93
C ILE A 335 -2.14 12.88 10.54
N GLY A 336 -2.92 13.16 9.51
CA GLY A 336 -2.59 12.90 8.11
C GLY A 336 -2.23 14.16 7.32
N SER A 337 -1.49 13.99 6.22
CA SER A 337 -1.32 15.07 5.26
C SER A 337 -2.64 15.40 4.54
N ALA A 338 -2.93 16.69 4.34
CA ALA A 338 -4.09 17.18 3.60
C ALA A 338 -3.95 16.92 2.08
N THR A 339 -3.61 15.70 1.70
CA THR A 339 -3.52 15.26 0.31
C THR A 339 -4.78 14.51 -0.12
N ALA A 340 -5.15 14.59 -1.39
CA ALA A 340 -6.42 14.09 -1.89
C ALA A 340 -6.74 12.61 -1.52
N PRO A 341 -5.79 11.63 -1.57
CA PRO A 341 -6.08 10.28 -1.14
C PRO A 341 -6.38 10.16 0.35
N VAL A 342 -5.77 11.00 1.21
CA VAL A 342 -6.01 11.01 2.66
C VAL A 342 -7.35 11.68 2.97
N GLN A 343 -7.68 12.77 2.29
CA GLN A 343 -8.95 13.50 2.42
C GLN A 343 -10.17 12.68 1.97
N GLU A 344 -9.99 11.63 1.18
CA GLU A 344 -11.09 10.68 0.87
C GLU A 344 -11.54 9.91 2.11
N VAL A 345 -10.67 9.74 3.09
CA VAL A 345 -10.93 8.92 4.29
C VAL A 345 -11.06 9.76 5.54
N ILE A 346 -10.14 10.72 5.73
CA ILE A 346 -10.08 11.58 6.92
C ILE A 346 -10.78 12.91 6.63
N VAL A 347 -11.77 13.24 7.45
CA VAL A 347 -12.39 14.55 7.55
C VAL A 347 -11.81 15.23 8.79
N ASP A 348 -11.14 16.38 8.59
CA ASP A 348 -10.46 17.11 9.69
C ASP A 348 -11.43 17.45 10.81
N GLY A 349 -11.03 17.14 12.04
CA GLY A 349 -11.83 17.39 13.23
C GLY A 349 -13.01 16.44 13.46
N GLU A 350 -13.26 15.46 12.56
CA GLU A 350 -14.35 14.48 12.71
C GLU A 350 -13.81 13.08 13.02
N ASN A 351 -12.89 12.55 12.21
CA ASN A 351 -12.35 11.20 12.36
C ASN A 351 -10.82 11.15 12.27
N GLY A 352 -10.16 12.29 12.43
CA GLY A 352 -8.72 12.47 12.42
C GLY A 352 -8.39 13.95 12.31
N ARG A 353 -7.10 14.26 12.13
CA ARG A 353 -6.64 15.61 11.89
C ARG A 353 -5.85 15.65 10.58
N LEU A 354 -5.95 16.77 9.88
CA LEU A 354 -5.22 17.01 8.64
C LEU A 354 -4.29 18.23 8.82
N VAL A 355 -3.09 18.11 8.27
CA VAL A 355 -2.11 19.20 8.18
C VAL A 355 -1.59 19.31 6.75
N ASP A 356 -1.14 20.48 6.33
CA ASP A 356 -0.40 20.58 5.07
C ASP A 356 0.83 19.68 5.11
N PHE A 357 1.14 19.02 4.00
CA PHE A 357 2.24 18.06 3.95
C PHE A 357 3.60 18.68 4.30
N PHE A 358 3.83 19.94 3.93
CA PHE A 358 5.09 20.65 4.14
C PHE A 358 5.13 21.50 5.41
N ASP A 359 3.98 21.71 6.09
CA ASP A 359 3.89 22.54 7.30
C ASP A 359 4.29 21.74 8.56
N ARG A 360 5.59 21.77 8.86
CA ARG A 360 6.17 21.11 10.04
C ARG A 360 5.68 21.72 11.35
N ASP A 361 5.44 23.03 11.37
CA ASP A 361 5.00 23.73 12.59
C ASP A 361 3.54 23.39 12.91
N ALA A 362 2.67 23.30 11.89
CA ALA A 362 1.31 22.78 12.05
C ALA A 362 1.31 21.31 12.48
N LEU A 363 2.20 20.48 11.94
CA LEU A 363 2.34 19.08 12.36
C LEU A 363 2.71 18.98 13.84
N VAL A 364 3.75 19.71 14.27
CA VAL A 364 4.20 19.74 15.68
C VAL A 364 3.09 20.24 16.61
N SER A 365 2.48 21.38 16.29
CA SER A 365 1.44 21.97 17.13
C SER A 365 0.22 21.08 17.26
N THR A 366 -0.19 20.40 16.16
CA THR A 366 -1.32 19.46 16.15
C THR A 366 -1.02 18.21 16.98
N ILE A 367 0.19 17.66 16.92
CA ILE A 367 0.62 16.52 17.75
C ILE A 367 0.61 16.93 19.24
N VAL A 368 1.21 18.08 19.58
CA VAL A 368 1.28 18.58 20.96
C VAL A 368 -0.12 18.84 21.53
N ASP A 369 -1.02 19.45 20.75
CA ASP A 369 -2.42 19.68 21.18
C ASP A 369 -3.13 18.34 21.45
N ALA A 370 -2.98 17.37 20.55
CA ALA A 370 -3.58 16.05 20.70
C ALA A 370 -3.10 15.31 21.96
N LEU A 371 -1.81 15.43 22.28
CA LEU A 371 -1.22 14.80 23.48
C LEU A 371 -1.60 15.52 24.78
N ARG A 372 -1.75 16.84 24.74
CA ARG A 372 -2.19 17.64 25.91
C ARG A 372 -3.67 17.48 26.21
N HIS A 373 -4.49 17.17 25.22
CA HIS A 373 -5.95 17.08 25.34
C HIS A 373 -6.48 15.70 24.93
N PRO A 374 -6.07 14.59 25.57
CA PRO A 374 -6.40 13.23 25.15
C PRO A 374 -7.92 12.94 25.15
N ALA A 375 -8.69 13.67 25.98
CA ALA A 375 -10.15 13.55 26.00
C ALA A 375 -10.79 14.02 24.69
N ARG A 376 -10.30 15.10 24.07
CA ARG A 376 -10.77 15.58 22.75
C ARG A 376 -10.44 14.56 21.65
N GLY A 377 -9.28 13.89 21.73
CA GLY A 377 -8.88 12.85 20.79
C GLY A 377 -9.72 11.58 20.86
N ARG A 378 -10.45 11.32 21.97
CA ARG A 378 -11.24 10.08 22.11
C ARG A 378 -12.36 9.99 21.07
N ALA A 379 -13.16 11.03 20.91
CA ALA A 379 -14.25 11.06 19.93
C ALA A 379 -13.73 10.88 18.50
N LEU A 380 -12.60 11.52 18.17
CA LEU A 380 -11.95 11.38 16.86
C LEU A 380 -11.50 9.93 16.61
N ARG A 381 -10.87 9.28 17.60
CA ARG A 381 -10.42 7.88 17.51
C ARG A 381 -11.59 6.91 17.34
N GLU A 382 -12.68 7.11 18.07
CA GLU A 382 -13.90 6.32 17.97
C GLU A 382 -14.55 6.48 16.58
N ALA A 383 -14.64 7.71 16.07
CA ALA A 383 -15.15 8.01 14.73
C ALA A 383 -14.23 7.47 13.62
N ALA A 384 -12.89 7.55 13.82
CA ALA A 384 -11.90 6.95 12.92
C ALA A 384 -12.11 5.45 12.77
N ARG A 385 -12.20 4.72 13.89
CA ARG A 385 -12.48 3.28 13.89
C ARG A 385 -13.85 2.98 13.26
N ALA A 386 -14.89 3.72 13.61
CA ALA A 386 -16.22 3.55 13.02
C ALA A 386 -16.18 3.69 11.49
N THR A 387 -15.44 4.67 10.97
CA THR A 387 -15.22 4.87 9.53
C THR A 387 -14.60 3.63 8.89
N VAL A 388 -13.55 3.05 9.49
CA VAL A 388 -12.89 1.85 8.93
C VAL A 388 -13.83 0.64 9.00
N VAL A 389 -14.47 0.39 10.13
CA VAL A 389 -15.43 -0.73 10.29
C VAL A 389 -16.59 -0.62 9.30
N GLN A 390 -17.12 0.60 9.09
CA GLN A 390 -18.24 0.81 8.19
C GLN A 390 -17.89 0.76 6.71
N ARG A 391 -16.66 1.15 6.32
CA ARG A 391 -16.32 1.33 4.90
C ARG A 391 -15.27 0.34 4.40
N TYR A 392 -14.34 -0.09 5.26
CA TYR A 392 -13.12 -0.79 4.88
C TYR A 392 -12.92 -2.14 5.57
N ASP A 393 -13.88 -2.62 6.37
CA ASP A 393 -13.81 -3.93 7.01
C ASP A 393 -13.79 -5.06 5.97
N LEU A 394 -13.01 -6.12 6.22
CA LEU A 394 -12.97 -7.32 5.39
C LEU A 394 -14.35 -7.94 5.17
N LYS A 395 -15.24 -7.87 6.17
CA LYS A 395 -16.63 -8.38 6.09
C LYS A 395 -17.47 -7.66 5.03
N ARG A 396 -17.01 -6.51 4.54
CA ARG A 396 -17.63 -5.73 3.44
C ARG A 396 -16.83 -5.84 2.15
N CYS A 397 -15.53 -5.64 2.24
CA CYS A 397 -14.66 -5.54 1.06
C CYS A 397 -14.49 -6.89 0.36
N VAL A 398 -14.30 -7.98 1.11
CA VAL A 398 -14.15 -9.31 0.53
C VAL A 398 -15.41 -9.77 -0.20
N PRO A 399 -16.63 -9.68 0.37
CA PRO A 399 -17.86 -9.99 -0.36
C PRO A 399 -18.06 -9.12 -1.60
N ALA A 400 -17.68 -7.84 -1.58
CA ALA A 400 -17.79 -6.96 -2.73
C ALA A 400 -16.86 -7.41 -3.87
N THR A 401 -15.60 -7.75 -3.56
CA THR A 401 -14.66 -8.31 -4.55
C THR A 401 -15.14 -9.66 -5.09
N LEU A 402 -15.63 -10.55 -4.20
CA LEU A 402 -16.20 -11.84 -4.62
C LEU A 402 -17.42 -11.68 -5.52
N LYS A 403 -18.23 -10.63 -5.31
CA LYS A 403 -19.35 -10.31 -6.19
C LYS A 403 -18.89 -9.97 -7.60
N LEU A 404 -17.83 -9.16 -7.75
CA LEU A 404 -17.24 -8.84 -9.05
C LEU A 404 -16.72 -10.10 -9.75
N ILE A 405 -15.96 -10.94 -9.02
CA ILE A 405 -15.40 -12.19 -9.55
C ILE A 405 -16.52 -13.12 -10.05
N ARG A 406 -17.58 -13.33 -9.23
CA ARG A 406 -18.70 -14.20 -9.58
C ARG A 406 -19.55 -13.68 -10.73
N ALA A 407 -19.76 -12.36 -10.79
CA ALA A 407 -20.50 -11.72 -11.88
C ALA A 407 -19.81 -11.94 -13.23
N LEU A 408 -18.50 -11.80 -13.28
CA LEU A 408 -17.73 -12.06 -14.50
C LEU A 408 -17.67 -13.56 -14.85
N ALA A 409 -17.47 -14.44 -13.87
CA ALA A 409 -17.48 -15.88 -14.11
C ALA A 409 -18.83 -16.38 -14.69
N GLY A 410 -19.96 -15.77 -14.29
CA GLY A 410 -21.30 -16.10 -14.79
C GLY A 410 -21.57 -15.67 -16.24
N GLN A 411 -20.84 -14.69 -16.76
CA GLN A 411 -21.00 -14.24 -18.17
C GLN A 411 -20.55 -15.27 -19.19
N ARG A 412 -19.75 -16.27 -18.78
CA ARG A 412 -19.30 -17.38 -19.66
C ARG A 412 -20.37 -18.47 -19.84
N SER A 413 -21.41 -18.48 -19.00
CA SER A 413 -22.45 -19.53 -18.99
C SER A 413 -23.68 -19.17 -19.82
N SER A 414 -23.72 -18.01 -20.42
CA SER A 414 -24.78 -17.52 -21.32
C SER A 414 -24.23 -17.34 -22.73
#